data_7efa24deffb266184216095a9eb73310
#
_entry.id   7efa24deffb266184216095a9eb73310
#
_cell.length_a   1.000
_cell.length_b   1.000
_cell.length_c   1.000
_cell.angle_alpha   90.00
_cell.angle_beta   90.00
_cell.angle_gamma   90.00
#
_symmetry.space_group_name_H-M   'P 1'
#
loop_
_entity.id
_entity.type
_entity.pdbx_description
1 polymer ?
#
loop_
_entity_poly.entity_id
_entity_poly.type
_entity_poly.pdbx_seq_one_letter_code
_entity_poly.pdbx_strand_id
1 'polypeptide(L)' 'MFKVGDLVKYKETAVDNDSVGLVVRQNTVFKQFWIIKWLNGLEHQENEMNLEVVCK' A
#
# COMPACT_ATOMS: atom_id res chain seq x y z
N MET A 1 8.60 -7.47 3.01
CA MET A 1 8.71 -6.15 3.53
C MET A 1 8.65 -5.12 2.42
N PHE A 2 7.98 -4.01 2.66
CA PHE A 2 7.83 -2.99 1.63
C PHE A 2 8.95 -1.98 1.68
N LYS A 3 9.06 -1.21 0.65
CA LYS A 3 9.98 -0.09 0.68
C LYS A 3 9.39 1.02 -0.17
N VAL A 4 9.84 2.21 0.03
CA VAL A 4 9.36 3.38 -0.67
C VAL A 4 9.52 3.14 -2.16
N GLY A 5 8.48 3.42 -2.90
CA GLY A 5 8.50 3.23 -4.34
C GLY A 5 7.84 1.95 -4.80
N ASP A 6 7.53 1.04 -3.86
CA ASP A 6 6.87 -0.20 -4.27
C ASP A 6 5.43 0.09 -4.63
N LEU A 7 4.89 -0.69 -5.55
CA LEU A 7 3.48 -0.64 -5.86
C LEU A 7 2.79 -1.73 -5.08
N VAL A 8 1.68 -1.41 -4.45
CA VAL A 8 0.98 -2.36 -3.59
C VAL A 8 -0.51 -2.34 -3.87
N LYS A 9 -1.18 -3.36 -3.41
CA LYS A 9 -2.63 -3.43 -3.48
C LYS A 9 -3.11 -4.16 -2.25
N TYR A 10 -4.41 -4.13 -2.00
CA TYR A 10 -4.96 -4.87 -0.88
C TYR A 10 -4.93 -6.37 -1.17
N LYS A 11 -4.59 -7.14 -0.17
CA LYS A 11 -4.52 -8.58 -0.34
C LYS A 11 -5.84 -9.18 -0.70
N GLU A 12 -6.90 -8.66 -0.09
CA GLU A 12 -8.14 -9.26 -0.29
C GLU A 12 -9.03 -8.55 -1.23
N THR A 13 -8.59 -8.22 -2.35
CA THR A 13 -9.39 -7.54 -3.28
C THR A 13 -10.15 -8.56 -4.00
N ALA A 14 -11.23 -8.88 -3.55
CA ALA A 14 -11.97 -9.86 -4.18
C ALA A 14 -12.54 -9.38 -5.45
N VAL A 15 -12.73 -8.17 -5.65
CA VAL A 15 -13.27 -7.66 -6.82
C VAL A 15 -12.26 -7.23 -7.72
N ASP A 16 -12.54 -7.07 -8.89
CA ASP A 16 -11.61 -6.61 -9.81
C ASP A 16 -11.16 -5.30 -9.55
N ASN A 17 -10.92 -4.94 -8.44
CA ASN A 17 -10.52 -3.72 -8.15
C ASN A 17 -9.18 -3.41 -8.60
N ASP A 18 -8.98 -2.41 -9.24
CA ASP A 18 -7.72 -2.04 -9.71
C ASP A 18 -7.03 -1.10 -8.87
N SER A 19 -7.37 -0.96 -7.66
CA SER A 19 -6.73 0.00 -6.80
C SER A 19 -5.32 -0.39 -6.52
N VAL A 20 -4.44 0.36 -7.02
CA VAL A 20 -3.02 0.16 -6.81
C VAL A 20 -2.50 1.42 -6.17
N GLY A 21 -1.59 1.29 -5.24
CA GLY A 21 -1.02 2.45 -4.57
C GLY A 21 0.49 2.41 -4.59
N LEU A 22 1.08 3.55 -4.32
CA LEU A 22 2.52 3.68 -4.27
C LEU A 22 2.92 3.90 -2.84
N VAL A 23 3.88 3.16 -2.36
CA VAL A 23 4.38 3.33 -1.01
C VAL A 23 5.17 4.62 -0.94
N VAL A 24 4.72 5.56 -0.13
CA VAL A 24 5.36 6.85 -0.01
C VAL A 24 6.32 6.90 1.15
N ARG A 25 5.92 6.36 2.28
CA ARG A 25 6.81 6.30 3.43
C ARG A 25 6.26 5.36 4.48
N GLN A 26 7.09 5.03 5.45
CA GLN A 26 6.69 4.17 6.54
C GLN A 26 6.43 5.02 7.77
N ASN A 27 5.47 4.62 8.59
CA ASN A 27 5.22 5.31 9.84
C ASN A 27 6.44 5.09 10.72
N THR A 28 6.93 6.14 11.35
CA THR A 28 8.17 6.03 12.10
C THR A 28 7.95 5.46 13.49
N VAL A 29 6.74 5.46 13.99
CA VAL A 29 6.44 4.93 15.30
C VAL A 29 5.90 3.51 15.19
N PHE A 30 4.90 3.33 14.38
CA PHE A 30 4.31 2.00 14.19
C PHE A 30 4.77 1.49 12.84
N LYS A 31 5.84 0.71 12.85
CA LYS A 31 6.48 0.32 11.62
C LYS A 31 5.63 -0.55 10.71
N GLN A 32 4.57 -1.13 11.23
CA GLN A 32 3.72 -1.94 10.39
C GLN A 32 2.78 -1.08 9.55
N PHE A 33 2.75 0.22 9.78
CA PHE A 33 1.89 1.09 8.99
C PHE A 33 2.70 1.84 7.95
N TRP A 34 2.13 1.92 6.76
CA TRP A 34 2.78 2.59 5.64
C TRP A 34 1.82 3.58 5.03
N ILE A 35 2.33 4.68 4.51
CA ILE A 35 1.50 5.67 3.85
C ILE A 35 1.48 5.33 2.38
N ILE A 36 0.29 5.15 1.85
CA ILE A 36 0.13 4.73 0.46
C ILE A 36 -0.62 5.80 -0.29
N LYS A 37 -0.10 6.18 -1.43
CA LYS A 37 -0.79 7.12 -2.28
C LYS A 37 -1.49 6.32 -3.36
N TRP A 38 -2.81 6.33 -3.34
CA TRP A 38 -3.58 5.52 -4.24
C TRP A 38 -3.79 6.23 -5.58
N LEU A 39 -4.18 5.49 -6.58
CA LEU A 39 -4.35 6.05 -7.90
C LEU A 39 -5.31 7.22 -7.95
N ASN A 40 -6.29 7.24 -7.07
CA ASN A 40 -7.24 8.33 -7.07
C ASN A 40 -6.66 9.59 -6.44
N GLY A 41 -5.40 9.57 -6.07
CA GLY A 41 -4.75 10.76 -5.53
C GLY A 41 -4.81 10.90 -4.03
N LEU A 42 -5.50 10.03 -3.35
CA LEU A 42 -5.60 10.12 -1.90
C LEU A 42 -4.48 9.34 -1.24
N GLU A 43 -4.04 9.81 -0.09
CA GLU A 43 -3.02 9.10 0.67
C GLU A 43 -3.65 8.59 1.94
N HIS A 44 -3.45 7.33 2.22
CA HIS A 44 -3.99 6.72 3.43
C HIS A 44 -2.92 5.89 4.11
N GLN A 45 -3.03 5.77 5.42
CA GLN A 45 -2.14 4.90 6.15
C GLN A 45 -2.74 3.51 6.19
N GLU A 46 -1.96 2.51 5.84
CA GLU A 46 -2.44 1.14 5.77
C GLU A 46 -1.53 0.22 6.53
N ASN A 47 -2.08 -0.81 7.12
CA ASN A 47 -1.29 -1.80 7.83
C ASN A 47 -0.72 -2.76 6.78
N GLU A 48 0.57 -3.06 6.92
CA GLU A 48 1.22 -3.87 5.90
C GLU A 48 0.62 -5.26 5.79
N MET A 49 -0.02 -5.77 6.81
CA MET A 49 -0.57 -7.11 6.70
C MET A 49 -1.77 -7.14 5.76
N ASN A 50 -2.31 -5.99 5.42
CA ASN A 50 -3.44 -5.94 4.50
C ASN A 50 -3.01 -5.68 3.06
N LEU A 51 -1.74 -5.57 2.83
CA LEU A 51 -1.24 -5.20 1.51
C LEU A 51 -0.29 -6.24 0.97
N GLU A 52 -0.14 -6.24 -0.33
CA GLU A 52 0.88 -7.09 -0.95
C GLU A 52 1.49 -6.31 -2.10
N VAL A 53 2.73 -6.62 -2.42
CA VAL A 53 3.42 -5.93 -3.49
C VAL A 53 2.88 -6.43 -4.82
N VAL A 54 2.65 -5.50 -5.72
CA VAL A 54 2.20 -5.87 -7.04
C VAL A 54 3.40 -6.38 -7.80
N CYS A 55 3.33 -7.58 -8.26
CA CYS A 55 4.46 -8.15 -8.90
C CYS A 55 4.47 -7.78 -10.33
N LYS A 56 5.56 -7.46 -10.85
CA LYS A 56 5.63 -7.09 -12.22
C LYS A 56 6.11 -8.13 -13.12
#